data_4b7cabc297ecf10073265db45fc2272e
#
_entry.id   4b7cabc297ecf10073265db45fc2272e
#
_cell.length_a   1.000
_cell.length_b   1.000
_cell.length_c   1.000
_cell.angle_alpha   90.00
_cell.angle_beta   90.00
_cell.angle_gamma   90.00
#
_symmetry.space_group_name_H-M   'P 1'
#
loop_
_entity.id
_entity.type
_entity.pdbx_description
1 polymer ?
#
loop_
_entity_poly.entity_id
_entity_poly.type
_entity_poly.pdbx_seq_one_letter_code
_entity_poly.pdbx_strand_id
1 'polypeptide(L)'
;DLLLSLYQHYHATVARLYLEACGAGDGIALTLHSYSPRSVEVEVDADIVTALRAAYQPAVYGSWALRPAVDLITRDGEGRDLSPPGLAAQLRAAYADLGLETGENTAYHLHAASMGFRYSAAHPGRVLCAEFRRDLLGAPWRPFSTSPVGPRKVARLSI
;
A
#
# COMPACT_ATOMS: atom_id res chain seq x y z
N ASP A 1 -20.99 15.18 -15.14
CA ASP A 1 -20.95 14.81 -13.74
C ASP A 1 -19.54 15.07 -13.20
N LEU A 2 -19.43 15.87 -12.13
CA LEU A 2 -18.16 16.31 -11.56
C LEU A 2 -17.30 15.12 -11.11
N LEU A 3 -17.87 14.11 -10.46
CA LEU A 3 -17.15 12.94 -9.97
C LEU A 3 -16.54 12.13 -11.12
N LEU A 4 -17.27 11.94 -12.20
CA LEU A 4 -16.77 11.24 -13.37
C LEU A 4 -15.65 12.04 -14.05
N SER A 5 -15.78 13.35 -14.16
CA SER A 5 -14.73 14.21 -14.71
C SER A 5 -13.46 14.17 -13.87
N LEU A 6 -13.57 14.22 -12.53
CA LEU A 6 -12.42 14.09 -11.62
C LEU A 6 -11.77 12.72 -11.74
N TYR A 7 -12.55 11.65 -11.81
CA TYR A 7 -12.06 10.30 -12.01
C TYR A 7 -11.27 10.17 -13.31
N GLN A 8 -11.84 10.65 -14.42
CA GLN A 8 -11.19 10.58 -15.73
C GLN A 8 -9.88 11.39 -15.76
N HIS A 9 -9.91 12.61 -15.19
CA HIS A 9 -8.73 13.46 -15.12
C HIS A 9 -7.61 12.82 -14.26
N TYR A 10 -7.96 12.26 -13.12
CA TYR A 10 -7.04 11.55 -12.24
C TYR A 10 -6.38 10.38 -12.99
N HIS A 11 -7.17 9.50 -13.60
CA HIS A 11 -6.63 8.34 -14.31
C HIS A 11 -5.79 8.70 -15.53
N ALA A 12 -6.16 9.73 -16.28
CA ALA A 12 -5.35 10.22 -17.39
C ALA A 12 -4.00 10.77 -16.92
N THR A 13 -4.01 11.54 -15.82
CA THR A 13 -2.79 12.10 -15.21
C THR A 13 -1.87 10.98 -14.71
N VAL A 14 -2.41 10.00 -13.98
CA VAL A 14 -1.64 8.87 -13.47
C VAL A 14 -1.05 8.05 -14.61
N ALA A 15 -1.84 7.73 -15.65
CA ALA A 15 -1.35 6.99 -16.81
C ALA A 15 -0.17 7.71 -17.51
N ARG A 16 -0.27 9.03 -17.68
CA ARG A 16 0.81 9.84 -18.25
C ARG A 16 2.08 9.79 -17.39
N LEU A 17 1.94 9.93 -16.05
CA LEU A 17 3.09 9.88 -15.13
C LEU A 17 3.80 8.53 -15.15
N TYR A 18 3.06 7.42 -15.18
CA TYR A 18 3.67 6.10 -15.33
C TYR A 18 4.39 5.93 -16.68
N LEU A 19 3.78 6.41 -17.75
CA LEU A 19 4.42 6.37 -19.08
C LEU A 19 5.70 7.21 -19.10
N GLU A 20 5.70 8.40 -18.51
CA GLU A 20 6.88 9.26 -18.40
C GLU A 20 7.98 8.62 -17.55
N ALA A 21 7.62 8.02 -16.39
CA ALA A 21 8.59 7.41 -15.49
C ALA A 21 9.15 6.08 -16.01
N CYS A 22 8.30 5.23 -16.63
CA CYS A 22 8.65 3.84 -16.95
C CYS A 22 8.77 3.57 -18.45
N GLY A 23 8.30 4.47 -19.32
CA GLY A 23 8.20 4.23 -20.77
C GLY A 23 9.50 4.44 -21.55
N ALA A 24 10.39 5.28 -21.06
CA ALA A 24 11.67 5.58 -21.72
C ALA A 24 12.81 5.59 -20.70
N GLY A 25 13.83 4.76 -20.92
CA GLY A 25 15.00 4.72 -20.04
C GLY A 25 14.85 3.79 -18.83
N ASP A 26 15.59 4.07 -17.75
CA ASP A 26 15.70 3.21 -16.56
C ASP A 26 14.86 3.68 -15.36
N GLY A 27 13.87 4.52 -15.60
CA GLY A 27 13.02 5.05 -14.54
C GLY A 27 12.15 3.99 -13.85
N ILE A 28 11.91 4.20 -12.57
CA ILE A 28 11.08 3.34 -11.70
C ILE A 28 9.97 4.19 -11.12
N ALA A 29 8.77 3.64 -11.03
CA ALA A 29 7.65 4.25 -10.34
C ALA A 29 7.39 3.54 -9.00
N LEU A 30 7.18 4.33 -7.95
CA LEU A 30 6.74 3.84 -6.64
C LEU A 30 5.27 4.19 -6.42
N THR A 31 4.44 3.19 -6.16
CA THR A 31 3.04 3.34 -5.76
C THR A 31 2.95 3.22 -4.25
N LEU A 32 2.81 4.34 -3.57
CA LEU A 32 2.84 4.39 -2.11
C LEU A 32 1.41 4.49 -1.55
N HIS A 33 1.07 3.56 -0.67
CA HIS A 33 -0.21 3.50 0.03
C HIS A 33 0.00 3.40 1.54
N SER A 34 -1.09 3.41 2.28
CA SER A 34 -1.06 3.17 3.72
C SER A 34 -2.23 2.31 4.16
N TYR A 35 -2.00 1.41 5.09
CA TYR A 35 -2.99 0.48 5.61
C TYR A 35 -3.17 0.58 7.13
N SER A 36 -4.30 0.04 7.60
CA SER A 36 -4.59 -0.08 9.02
C SER A 36 -3.50 -0.90 9.72
N PRO A 37 -3.10 -0.55 10.95
CA PRO A 37 -2.05 -1.26 11.66
C PRO A 37 -2.33 -2.75 11.88
N ARG A 38 -3.59 -3.16 11.93
CA ARG A 38 -3.96 -4.55 12.20
C ARG A 38 -4.75 -5.18 11.06
N SER A 39 -4.56 -6.46 10.88
CA SER A 39 -5.27 -7.29 9.92
C SER A 39 -6.61 -7.67 10.49
N VAL A 40 -7.67 -6.98 10.08
CA VAL A 40 -9.04 -7.30 10.50
C VAL A 40 -9.63 -8.29 9.50
N GLU A 41 -9.94 -9.49 9.98
CA GLU A 41 -10.47 -10.58 9.18
C GLU A 41 -11.96 -10.73 9.48
N VAL A 42 -12.81 -10.19 8.62
CA VAL A 42 -14.26 -10.33 8.67
C VAL A 42 -14.77 -10.84 7.32
N GLU A 43 -15.83 -11.63 7.36
CA GLU A 43 -16.46 -12.10 6.14
C GLU A 43 -17.09 -10.94 5.37
N VAL A 44 -17.00 -11.00 4.03
CA VAL A 44 -17.57 -9.99 3.14
C VAL A 44 -18.94 -10.47 2.68
N ASP A 45 -19.95 -10.06 3.44
CA ASP A 45 -21.36 -10.41 3.20
C ASP A 45 -22.28 -9.18 3.32
N ALA A 46 -23.58 -9.39 3.38
CA ALA A 46 -24.57 -8.31 3.51
C ALA A 46 -24.44 -7.53 4.84
N ASP A 47 -23.91 -8.17 5.89
CA ASP A 47 -23.75 -7.61 7.24
C ASP A 47 -22.35 -7.06 7.52
N ILE A 48 -21.49 -6.96 6.50
CA ILE A 48 -20.09 -6.54 6.62
C ILE A 48 -19.90 -5.24 7.42
N VAL A 49 -20.82 -4.27 7.31
CA VAL A 49 -20.73 -3.01 8.04
C VAL A 49 -20.84 -3.24 9.53
N THR A 50 -21.75 -4.11 9.97
CA THR A 50 -21.94 -4.48 11.37
C THR A 50 -20.73 -5.25 11.89
N ALA A 51 -20.25 -6.23 11.11
CA ALA A 51 -19.07 -7.02 11.44
C ALA A 51 -17.81 -6.14 11.57
N LEU A 52 -17.57 -5.22 10.63
CA LEU A 52 -16.48 -4.27 10.72
C LEU A 52 -16.58 -3.36 11.95
N ARG A 53 -17.77 -2.81 12.26
CA ARG A 53 -17.95 -1.98 13.46
C ARG A 53 -17.64 -2.75 14.75
N ALA A 54 -18.03 -4.01 14.81
CA ALA A 54 -17.72 -4.88 15.96
C ALA A 54 -16.21 -5.17 16.03
N ALA A 55 -15.58 -5.54 14.92
CA ALA A 55 -14.15 -5.86 14.84
C ALA A 55 -13.25 -4.67 15.17
N TYR A 56 -13.69 -3.45 14.89
CA TYR A 56 -12.96 -2.20 15.18
C TYR A 56 -13.26 -1.63 16.57
N GLN A 57 -14.08 -2.29 17.43
CA GLN A 57 -14.20 -1.88 18.81
C GLN A 57 -12.85 -2.00 19.53
N PRO A 58 -12.45 -1.04 20.38
CA PRO A 58 -11.11 -1.03 20.99
C PRO A 58 -10.70 -2.35 21.66
N ALA A 59 -11.61 -3.00 22.35
CA ALA A 59 -11.36 -4.28 23.02
C ALA A 59 -11.10 -5.43 22.04
N VAL A 60 -11.75 -5.43 20.87
CA VAL A 60 -11.58 -6.46 19.83
C VAL A 60 -10.41 -6.13 18.91
N TYR A 61 -10.29 -4.87 18.51
CA TYR A 61 -9.25 -4.42 17.57
C TYR A 61 -7.84 -4.77 18.06
N GLY A 62 -7.59 -4.67 19.37
CA GLY A 62 -6.32 -5.01 19.98
C GLY A 62 -5.89 -6.47 19.83
N SER A 63 -6.82 -7.39 19.61
CA SER A 63 -6.55 -8.82 19.46
C SER A 63 -6.12 -9.21 18.03
N TRP A 64 -6.40 -8.40 17.04
CA TRP A 64 -6.02 -8.68 15.65
C TRP A 64 -4.50 -8.61 15.43
N ALA A 65 -4.00 -9.44 14.53
CA ALA A 65 -2.58 -9.47 14.21
C ALA A 65 -2.05 -8.11 13.73
N LEU A 66 -0.89 -7.71 14.21
CA LEU A 66 -0.20 -6.51 13.74
C LEU A 66 0.40 -6.79 12.37
N ARG A 67 0.18 -5.88 11.44
CA ARG A 67 0.79 -5.92 10.10
C ARG A 67 2.24 -5.45 10.15
N PRO A 68 3.09 -5.84 9.18
CA PRO A 68 4.44 -5.29 9.05
C PRO A 68 4.44 -3.76 9.05
N ALA A 69 5.54 -3.15 9.43
CA ALA A 69 5.71 -1.70 9.35
C ALA A 69 5.61 -1.19 7.90
N VAL A 70 6.22 -1.94 6.99
CA VAL A 70 6.17 -1.76 5.54
C VAL A 70 5.86 -3.11 4.90
N ASP A 71 5.00 -3.16 3.89
CA ASP A 71 4.79 -4.35 3.07
C ASP A 71 5.03 -4.01 1.60
N LEU A 72 5.99 -4.71 0.98
CA LEU A 72 6.34 -4.54 -0.42
C LEU A 72 5.49 -5.50 -1.25
N ILE A 73 4.68 -4.96 -2.16
CA ILE A 73 3.77 -5.75 -2.97
C ILE A 73 4.41 -5.97 -4.34
N THR A 74 5.00 -7.14 -4.51
CA THR A 74 5.81 -7.48 -5.68
C THR A 74 5.11 -8.46 -6.61
N ARG A 75 4.22 -9.34 -6.08
CA ARG A 75 3.64 -10.47 -6.81
C ARG A 75 2.15 -10.29 -7.08
N ASP A 76 1.74 -10.82 -8.22
CA ASP A 76 0.32 -10.95 -8.55
C ASP A 76 -0.32 -12.22 -7.94
N GLY A 77 -1.62 -12.43 -8.24
CA GLY A 77 -2.37 -13.58 -7.76
C GLY A 77 -1.91 -14.93 -8.31
N GLU A 78 -1.07 -14.93 -9.35
CA GLU A 78 -0.45 -16.15 -9.93
C GLU A 78 0.98 -16.36 -9.40
N GLY A 79 1.45 -15.48 -8.51
CA GLY A 79 2.80 -15.57 -7.92
C GLY A 79 3.91 -15.00 -8.79
N ARG A 80 3.60 -14.37 -9.94
CA ARG A 80 4.60 -13.74 -10.81
C ARG A 80 5.12 -12.46 -10.15
N ASP A 81 6.42 -12.33 -10.04
CA ASP A 81 7.05 -11.09 -9.59
C ASP A 81 7.09 -10.07 -10.73
N LEU A 82 6.47 -8.90 -10.51
CA LEU A 82 6.40 -7.81 -11.48
C LEU A 82 7.24 -6.60 -11.03
N SER A 83 7.91 -6.68 -9.89
CA SER A 83 8.68 -5.59 -9.30
C SER A 83 10.03 -5.37 -9.99
N PRO A 84 10.67 -4.20 -9.83
CA PRO A 84 12.03 -3.98 -10.30
C PRO A 84 13.02 -4.97 -9.66
N PRO A 85 13.86 -5.63 -10.47
CA PRO A 85 14.79 -6.64 -9.97
C PRO A 85 15.68 -6.10 -8.84
N GLY A 86 15.68 -6.79 -7.70
CA GLY A 86 16.52 -6.47 -6.56
C GLY A 86 16.07 -5.29 -5.70
N LEU A 87 15.14 -4.43 -6.17
CA LEU A 87 14.70 -3.25 -5.43
C LEU A 87 14.03 -3.60 -4.10
N ALA A 88 13.17 -4.62 -4.10
CA ALA A 88 12.50 -5.05 -2.86
C ALA A 88 13.52 -5.50 -1.79
N ALA A 89 14.58 -6.21 -2.18
CA ALA A 89 15.64 -6.62 -1.26
C ALA A 89 16.43 -5.42 -0.72
N GLN A 90 16.75 -4.44 -1.58
CA GLN A 90 17.44 -3.20 -1.16
C GLN A 90 16.60 -2.38 -0.18
N LEU A 91 15.31 -2.18 -0.46
CA LEU A 91 14.42 -1.45 0.43
C LEU A 91 14.22 -2.17 1.76
N ARG A 92 14.12 -3.50 1.75
CA ARG A 92 14.04 -4.30 2.99
C ARG A 92 15.27 -4.11 3.87
N ALA A 93 16.47 -4.12 3.28
CA ALA A 93 17.70 -3.86 4.01
C ALA A 93 17.71 -2.44 4.59
N ALA A 94 17.39 -1.44 3.78
CA ALA A 94 17.35 -0.04 4.22
C ALA A 94 16.30 0.21 5.33
N TYR A 95 15.12 -0.40 5.25
CA TYR A 95 14.12 -0.30 6.32
C TYR A 95 14.54 -1.07 7.59
N ALA A 96 15.26 -2.20 7.46
CA ALA A 96 15.82 -2.91 8.60
C ALA A 96 16.83 -2.05 9.37
N ASP A 97 17.66 -1.26 8.69
CA ASP A 97 18.58 -0.29 9.29
C ASP A 97 17.86 0.81 10.09
N LEU A 98 16.60 1.09 9.72
CA LEU A 98 15.71 1.99 10.47
C LEU A 98 14.93 1.29 11.60
N GLY A 99 15.15 -0.01 11.82
CA GLY A 99 14.42 -0.84 12.78
C GLY A 99 12.96 -1.10 12.40
N LEU A 100 12.64 -1.07 11.09
CA LEU A 100 11.29 -1.30 10.58
C LEU A 100 11.17 -2.73 10.03
N GLU A 101 10.22 -3.48 10.58
CA GLU A 101 9.85 -4.78 10.02
C GLU A 101 9.22 -4.61 8.63
N THR A 102 9.79 -5.28 7.63
CA THR A 102 9.33 -5.22 6.25
C THR A 102 8.88 -6.59 5.78
N GLY A 103 7.59 -6.69 5.44
CA GLY A 103 6.99 -7.82 4.77
C GLY A 103 7.16 -7.76 3.25
N GLU A 104 6.88 -8.86 2.59
CA GLU A 104 6.76 -8.93 1.14
C GLU A 104 5.55 -9.77 0.79
N ASN A 105 4.54 -9.15 0.17
CA ASN A 105 3.23 -9.75 -0.12
C ASN A 105 2.56 -10.39 1.12
N THR A 106 2.76 -9.79 2.31
CA THR A 106 2.23 -10.31 3.57
C THR A 106 0.76 -9.99 3.76
N ALA A 107 0.37 -8.75 3.47
CA ALA A 107 -1.02 -8.30 3.63
C ALA A 107 -1.80 -8.37 2.32
N TYR A 108 -1.14 -8.11 1.20
CA TYR A 108 -1.76 -8.03 -0.13
C TYR A 108 -0.86 -8.63 -1.21
N HIS A 109 -1.46 -8.90 -2.36
CA HIS A 109 -0.80 -9.13 -3.64
C HIS A 109 -1.33 -8.13 -4.67
N LEU A 110 -0.70 -8.02 -5.83
CA LEU A 110 -1.16 -7.19 -6.94
C LEU A 110 -2.45 -7.80 -7.51
N HIS A 111 -3.59 -7.36 -6.97
CA HIS A 111 -4.90 -7.85 -7.41
C HIS A 111 -5.29 -7.24 -8.76
N ALA A 112 -5.83 -8.06 -9.67
CA ALA A 112 -6.16 -7.66 -11.05
C ALA A 112 -7.05 -6.41 -11.17
N ALA A 113 -7.90 -6.13 -10.19
CA ALA A 113 -8.75 -4.94 -10.16
C ALA A 113 -8.02 -3.67 -9.64
N SER A 114 -6.76 -3.80 -9.18
CA SER A 114 -6.02 -2.67 -8.61
C SER A 114 -5.22 -1.88 -9.65
N MET A 115 -5.01 -0.59 -9.39
CA MET A 115 -4.09 0.22 -10.19
C MET A 115 -2.65 -0.29 -10.09
N GLY A 116 -2.24 -0.77 -8.93
CA GLY A 116 -0.93 -1.38 -8.74
C GLY A 116 -0.65 -2.50 -9.74
N PHE A 117 -1.58 -3.47 -9.85
CA PHE A 117 -1.46 -4.53 -10.85
C PHE A 117 -1.44 -3.99 -12.28
N ARG A 118 -2.39 -3.10 -12.62
CA ARG A 118 -2.50 -2.54 -13.97
C ARG A 118 -1.17 -1.94 -14.47
N TYR A 119 -0.51 -1.14 -13.63
CA TYR A 119 0.72 -0.48 -14.03
C TYR A 119 1.96 -1.38 -13.90
N SER A 120 2.01 -2.26 -12.91
CA SER A 120 3.07 -3.28 -12.83
C SER A 120 3.03 -4.24 -14.02
N ALA A 121 1.85 -4.64 -14.48
CA ALA A 121 1.70 -5.49 -15.66
C ALA A 121 2.00 -4.75 -16.98
N ALA A 122 1.67 -3.44 -17.06
CA ALA A 122 1.99 -2.62 -18.23
C ALA A 122 3.50 -2.27 -18.33
N HIS A 123 4.19 -2.20 -17.19
CA HIS A 123 5.60 -1.85 -17.08
C HIS A 123 6.36 -2.87 -16.20
N PRO A 124 6.48 -4.14 -16.61
CA PRO A 124 7.11 -5.18 -15.79
C PRO A 124 8.54 -4.82 -15.42
N GLY A 125 8.90 -5.00 -14.16
CA GLY A 125 10.22 -4.65 -13.64
C GLY A 125 10.47 -3.15 -13.48
N ARG A 126 9.44 -2.30 -13.52
CA ARG A 126 9.56 -0.84 -13.41
C ARG A 126 8.67 -0.21 -12.34
N VAL A 127 7.75 -0.97 -11.75
CA VAL A 127 6.81 -0.48 -10.73
C VAL A 127 6.94 -1.30 -9.47
N LEU A 128 7.05 -0.62 -8.33
CA LEU A 128 6.95 -1.25 -7.02
C LEU A 128 5.82 -0.60 -6.23
N CYS A 129 4.93 -1.42 -5.68
CA CYS A 129 3.91 -0.99 -4.74
C CYS A 129 4.39 -1.22 -3.30
N ALA A 130 4.16 -0.25 -2.42
CA ALA A 130 4.50 -0.35 -1.01
C ALA A 130 3.37 0.18 -0.14
N GLU A 131 3.05 -0.56 0.89
CA GLU A 131 2.07 -0.22 1.92
C GLU A 131 2.78 0.13 3.22
N PHE A 132 2.49 1.31 3.76
CA PHE A 132 3.02 1.75 5.05
C PHE A 132 1.95 1.65 6.12
N ARG A 133 2.32 1.14 7.27
CA ARG A 133 1.43 1.10 8.41
C ARG A 133 1.11 2.52 8.89
N ARG A 134 -0.18 2.85 8.98
CA ARG A 134 -0.66 4.24 9.14
C ARG A 134 -0.19 4.91 10.43
N ASP A 135 0.03 4.16 11.50
CA ASP A 135 0.56 4.67 12.76
C ASP A 135 2.03 5.20 12.65
N LEU A 136 2.76 4.76 11.61
CA LEU A 136 4.09 5.29 11.29
C LEU A 136 4.03 6.65 10.60
N LEU A 137 2.92 6.97 9.94
CA LEU A 137 2.75 8.20 9.15
C LEU A 137 2.14 9.35 9.96
N GLY A 138 1.38 9.04 11.00
CA GLY A 138 0.60 10.03 11.74
C GLY A 138 0.56 9.82 13.25
N ALA A 139 -0.45 10.40 13.91
CA ALA A 139 -0.76 10.11 15.30
C ALA A 139 -1.07 8.62 15.48
N PRO A 140 -1.02 8.08 16.72
CA PRO A 140 -1.43 6.71 16.97
C PRO A 140 -2.80 6.44 16.37
N TRP A 141 -2.88 5.39 15.54
CA TRP A 141 -4.11 5.07 14.86
C TRP A 141 -5.19 4.62 15.86
N ARG A 142 -6.39 5.17 15.71
CA ARG A 142 -7.57 4.81 16.50
C ARG A 142 -8.72 4.53 15.55
N PRO A 143 -9.51 3.46 15.77
CA PRO A 143 -10.72 3.23 14.98
C PRO A 143 -11.66 4.43 15.01
N PHE A 144 -12.35 4.66 13.88
CA PHE A 144 -13.38 5.71 13.73
C PHE A 144 -12.90 7.15 14.01
N SER A 145 -11.61 7.40 14.02
CA SER A 145 -11.03 8.74 14.18
C SER A 145 -10.19 9.15 12.98
N THR A 146 -10.12 10.44 12.72
CA THR A 146 -9.18 10.99 11.73
C THR A 146 -7.78 11.03 12.32
N SER A 147 -6.79 10.60 11.55
CA SER A 147 -5.38 10.67 11.94
C SER A 147 -4.62 11.49 10.90
N PRO A 148 -4.28 12.77 11.21
CA PRO A 148 -3.51 13.58 10.28
C PRO A 148 -2.11 13.00 10.09
N VAL A 149 -1.62 13.09 8.87
CA VAL A 149 -0.26 12.68 8.51
C VAL A 149 0.74 13.67 9.10
N GLY A 150 1.76 13.15 9.76
CA GLY A 150 2.82 13.96 10.40
C GLY A 150 4.02 14.12 9.46
N PRO A 151 4.33 15.33 8.95
CA PRO A 151 5.43 15.54 7.99
C PRO A 151 6.78 15.00 8.48
N ARG A 152 7.08 15.15 9.77
CA ARG A 152 8.33 14.62 10.37
C ARG A 152 8.39 13.10 10.37
N LYS A 153 7.24 12.42 10.52
CA LYS A 153 7.18 10.95 10.47
C LYS A 153 7.37 10.45 9.04
N VAL A 154 6.76 11.12 8.05
CA VAL A 154 6.95 10.80 6.63
C VAL A 154 8.42 10.95 6.24
N ALA A 155 9.06 12.06 6.62
CA ALA A 155 10.47 12.31 6.30
C ALA A 155 11.41 11.21 6.83
N ARG A 156 11.06 10.53 7.94
CA ARG A 156 11.85 9.40 8.46
C ARG A 156 11.73 8.12 7.64
N LEU A 157 10.72 8.01 6.78
CA LEU A 157 10.49 6.85 5.91
C LEU A 157 10.98 7.09 4.48
N SER A 158 11.39 8.32 4.17
CA SER A 158 11.97 8.69 2.87
C SER A 158 13.48 8.39 2.91
N ILE A 159 13.87 7.32 2.26
CA ILE A 159 15.24 6.81 2.16
C ILE A 159 15.77 6.95 0.74
#